data_4def2041cce452b958029786bee99acb
#
_entry.id   4def2041cce452b958029786bee99acb
#
_cell.length_a   1.000
_cell.length_b   1.000
_cell.length_c   1.000
_cell.angle_alpha   90.00
_cell.angle_beta   90.00
_cell.angle_gamma   90.00
#
_symmetry.space_group_name_H-M   'P 1'
#
loop_
_entity.id
_entity.type
_entity.pdbx_description
1 polymer ?
#
loop_
_entity_poly.entity_id
_entity_poly.type
_entity_poly.pdbx_seq_one_letter_code
_entity_poly.pdbx_strand_id
1 'polypeptide(L)'
;MSTASPLRGAAAIVGASLGGVPMAPGRSALEILGEAVHGALADAGLKLSDVDGLFTGSSYYFLAGLSVAEYLGLKPKFCEATMVGGSSYVGHLLTAAMALHTGQCEVALICYCLLYTSDAADDSLR
;
A
#
# COMPACT_ATOMS: atom_id res chain seq x y z
N MET A 1 -13.87 -0.41 33.73
CA MET A 1 -13.54 0.38 32.53
C MET A 1 -12.88 -0.51 31.51
N SER A 2 -13.39 -0.57 30.32
CA SER A 2 -12.79 -1.38 29.27
C SER A 2 -11.49 -0.75 28.78
N THR A 3 -10.43 -1.57 28.64
CA THR A 3 -9.17 -1.15 28.07
C THR A 3 -9.02 -1.62 26.62
N ALA A 4 -10.03 -2.35 26.11
CA ALA A 4 -9.98 -2.83 24.74
C ALA A 4 -10.23 -1.70 23.76
N SER A 5 -9.36 -1.58 22.75
CA SER A 5 -9.57 -0.64 21.65
C SER A 5 -10.77 -1.10 20.80
N PRO A 6 -11.64 -0.17 20.36
CA PRO A 6 -12.71 -0.51 19.41
C PRO A 6 -12.17 -1.03 18.08
N LEU A 7 -10.88 -0.82 17.78
CA LEU A 7 -10.24 -1.33 16.57
C LEU A 7 -9.77 -2.78 16.71
N ARG A 8 -9.81 -3.34 17.91
CA ARG A 8 -9.38 -4.72 18.14
C ARG A 8 -10.28 -5.68 17.36
N GLY A 9 -9.70 -6.42 16.43
CA GLY A 9 -10.46 -7.33 15.59
C GLY A 9 -11.34 -6.67 14.53
N ALA A 10 -11.16 -5.36 14.28
CA ALA A 10 -11.99 -4.61 13.34
C ALA A 10 -11.65 -4.90 11.88
N ALA A 11 -10.46 -5.40 11.61
CA ALA A 11 -9.98 -5.67 10.25
C ALA A 11 -9.09 -6.90 10.23
N ALA A 12 -8.91 -7.47 9.06
CA ALA A 12 -8.01 -8.60 8.83
C ALA A 12 -7.15 -8.34 7.60
N ILE A 13 -5.91 -8.81 7.63
CA ILE A 13 -5.06 -8.84 6.45
C ILE A 13 -5.40 -10.12 5.70
N VAL A 14 -5.93 -9.97 4.49
CA VAL A 14 -6.45 -11.11 3.71
C VAL A 14 -5.56 -11.49 2.54
N GLY A 15 -4.59 -10.66 2.20
CA GLY A 15 -3.65 -10.96 1.13
C GLY A 15 -2.40 -10.11 1.24
N ALA A 16 -1.28 -10.66 0.79
CA ALA A 16 0.00 -9.97 0.76
C ALA A 16 0.86 -10.51 -0.38
N SER A 17 1.69 -9.65 -0.95
CA SER A 17 2.59 -10.04 -2.02
C SER A 17 3.76 -9.08 -2.14
N LEU A 18 4.83 -9.53 -2.77
CA LEU A 18 6.00 -8.74 -3.13
C LEU A 18 6.11 -8.65 -4.64
N GLY A 19 6.56 -7.51 -5.12
CA GLY A 19 6.86 -7.32 -6.54
C GLY A 19 8.35 -7.08 -6.75
N GLY A 20 8.83 -7.35 -7.97
CA GLY A 20 10.22 -7.10 -8.35
C GLY A 20 11.26 -7.94 -7.63
N VAL A 21 10.91 -9.10 -7.16
CA VAL A 21 11.80 -9.96 -6.34
C VAL A 21 12.42 -11.04 -7.23
N PRO A 22 13.72 -11.32 -7.09
CA PRO A 22 14.71 -10.69 -6.19
C PRO A 22 15.26 -9.37 -6.72
N MET A 23 15.13 -9.10 -7.99
CA MET A 23 15.59 -7.87 -8.64
C MET A 23 14.66 -7.52 -9.78
N ALA A 24 14.57 -6.23 -10.09
CA ALA A 24 13.70 -5.73 -11.16
C ALA A 24 14.41 -4.64 -11.98
N PRO A 25 15.53 -4.97 -12.65
CA PRO A 25 16.24 -3.96 -13.43
C PRO A 25 15.40 -3.45 -14.59
N GLY A 26 15.47 -2.15 -14.86
CA GLY A 26 14.74 -1.51 -15.96
C GLY A 26 13.26 -1.33 -15.74
N ARG A 27 12.73 -1.68 -14.57
CA ARG A 27 11.30 -1.50 -14.25
C ARG A 27 11.09 -0.25 -13.40
N SER A 28 10.00 0.43 -13.64
CA SER A 28 9.63 1.60 -12.84
C SER A 28 9.06 1.20 -11.47
N ALA A 29 9.06 2.15 -10.53
CA ALA A 29 8.46 1.92 -9.22
C ALA A 29 6.97 1.55 -9.33
N LEU A 30 6.24 2.19 -10.24
CA LEU A 30 4.82 1.89 -10.43
C LEU A 30 4.58 0.50 -11.04
N GLU A 31 5.44 0.05 -11.94
CA GLU A 31 5.35 -1.31 -12.48
C GLU A 31 5.55 -2.37 -11.39
N ILE A 32 6.55 -2.19 -10.54
CA ILE A 32 6.82 -3.10 -9.43
C ILE A 32 5.68 -3.07 -8.41
N LEU A 33 5.18 -1.88 -8.11
CA LEU A 33 4.03 -1.73 -7.21
C LEU A 33 2.80 -2.44 -7.78
N GLY A 34 2.54 -2.28 -9.08
CA GLY A 34 1.41 -2.95 -9.74
C GLY A 34 1.51 -4.47 -9.66
N GLU A 35 2.70 -5.02 -9.86
CA GLU A 35 2.93 -6.46 -9.70
C GLU A 35 2.58 -6.93 -8.28
N ALA A 36 3.05 -6.22 -7.27
CA ALA A 36 2.75 -6.54 -5.88
C ALA A 36 1.25 -6.45 -5.58
N VAL A 37 0.58 -5.42 -6.09
CA VAL A 37 -0.85 -5.22 -5.89
C VAL A 37 -1.65 -6.36 -6.50
N HIS A 38 -1.37 -6.72 -7.74
CA HIS A 38 -2.07 -7.82 -8.40
C HIS A 38 -1.80 -9.16 -7.70
N GLY A 39 -0.58 -9.36 -7.21
CA GLY A 39 -0.24 -10.55 -6.42
C GLY A 39 -1.02 -10.62 -5.11
N ALA A 40 -1.14 -9.51 -4.40
CA ALA A 40 -1.88 -9.46 -3.14
C ALA A 40 -3.38 -9.68 -3.35
N LEU A 41 -3.94 -9.12 -4.42
CA LEU A 41 -5.33 -9.33 -4.78
C LEU A 41 -5.61 -10.80 -5.13
N ALA A 42 -4.72 -11.42 -5.89
CA ALA A 42 -4.83 -12.84 -6.22
C ALA A 42 -4.78 -13.70 -4.95
N ASP A 43 -3.88 -13.38 -4.03
CA ASP A 43 -3.76 -14.07 -2.76
C ASP A 43 -5.04 -13.94 -1.92
N ALA A 44 -5.68 -12.80 -1.95
CA ALA A 44 -6.93 -12.53 -1.23
C ALA A 44 -8.17 -13.07 -1.94
N GLY A 45 -8.07 -13.46 -3.21
CA GLY A 45 -9.24 -13.81 -4.01
C GLY A 45 -10.11 -12.62 -4.37
N LEU A 46 -9.53 -11.43 -4.44
CA LEU A 46 -10.23 -10.18 -4.71
C LEU A 46 -9.86 -9.64 -6.09
N LYS A 47 -10.73 -8.78 -6.60
CA LYS A 47 -10.50 -8.05 -7.85
C LYS A 47 -10.08 -6.62 -7.53
N LEU A 48 -9.40 -5.99 -8.47
CA LEU A 48 -9.03 -4.58 -8.34
C LEU A 48 -10.26 -3.69 -8.11
N SER A 49 -11.39 -4.02 -8.75
CA SER A 49 -12.64 -3.29 -8.58
C SER A 49 -13.25 -3.39 -7.17
N ASP A 50 -12.81 -4.34 -6.36
CA ASP A 50 -13.26 -4.47 -4.98
C ASP A 50 -12.58 -3.47 -4.04
N VAL A 51 -11.43 -2.92 -4.46
CA VAL A 51 -10.65 -1.99 -3.63
C VAL A 51 -11.29 -0.60 -3.66
N ASP A 52 -11.66 -0.11 -2.49
CA ASP A 52 -12.26 1.22 -2.33
C ASP A 52 -11.53 2.12 -1.34
N GLY A 53 -10.50 1.60 -0.68
CA GLY A 53 -9.61 2.39 0.15
C GLY A 53 -8.16 2.23 -0.33
N LEU A 54 -7.43 3.33 -0.48
CA LEU A 54 -6.04 3.30 -0.94
C LEU A 54 -5.14 4.00 0.07
N PHE A 55 -4.10 3.32 0.51
CA PHE A 55 -3.10 3.80 1.45
C PHE A 55 -1.73 3.58 0.85
N THR A 56 -1.03 4.64 0.52
CA THR A 56 0.25 4.55 -0.17
C THR A 56 1.13 5.75 0.18
N GLY A 57 2.34 5.78 -0.34
CA GLY A 57 3.25 6.87 -0.19
C GLY A 57 4.47 6.62 -1.05
N SER A 58 5.17 7.68 -1.45
CA SER A 58 6.39 7.54 -2.23
C SER A 58 7.16 8.84 -2.24
N SER A 59 8.47 8.72 -2.31
CA SER A 59 9.36 9.84 -2.63
C SER A 59 9.80 9.83 -4.10
N TYR A 60 9.34 8.87 -4.89
CA TYR A 60 9.76 8.72 -6.29
C TYR A 60 8.82 9.40 -7.29
N TYR A 61 7.60 9.69 -6.89
CA TYR A 61 6.63 10.33 -7.77
C TYR A 61 5.73 11.26 -6.97
N PHE A 62 5.26 12.29 -7.65
CA PHE A 62 4.47 13.36 -7.05
C PHE A 62 3.03 12.89 -6.79
N LEU A 63 2.44 13.37 -5.70
CA LEU A 63 1.06 13.05 -5.34
C LEU A 63 0.79 11.53 -5.37
N ALA A 64 1.49 10.80 -4.51
CA ALA A 64 1.52 9.34 -4.54
C ALA A 64 0.13 8.69 -4.61
N GLY A 65 -0.84 9.17 -3.82
CA GLY A 65 -2.19 8.62 -3.84
C GLY A 65 -2.86 8.75 -5.21
N LEU A 66 -2.76 9.94 -5.81
CA LEU A 66 -3.32 10.19 -7.13
C LEU A 66 -2.60 9.36 -8.21
N SER A 67 -1.26 9.36 -8.18
CA SER A 67 -0.46 8.64 -9.17
C SER A 67 -0.73 7.14 -9.14
N VAL A 68 -0.81 6.55 -7.96
CA VAL A 68 -1.09 5.12 -7.80
C VAL A 68 -2.53 4.80 -8.22
N ALA A 69 -3.50 5.61 -7.79
CA ALA A 69 -4.89 5.40 -8.16
C ALA A 69 -5.08 5.47 -9.68
N GLU A 70 -4.45 6.46 -10.32
CA GLU A 70 -4.50 6.62 -11.77
C GLU A 70 -3.84 5.46 -12.50
N TYR A 71 -2.64 5.06 -12.06
CA TYR A 71 -1.90 3.96 -12.67
C TYR A 71 -2.66 2.63 -12.58
N LEU A 72 -3.25 2.34 -11.42
CA LEU A 72 -4.02 1.11 -11.21
C LEU A 72 -5.44 1.17 -11.77
N GLY A 73 -5.94 2.35 -12.08
CA GLY A 73 -7.33 2.52 -12.49
C GLY A 73 -8.32 2.47 -11.34
N LEU A 74 -7.88 2.85 -10.13
CA LEU A 74 -8.73 2.86 -8.94
C LEU A 74 -9.50 4.16 -8.82
N LYS A 75 -10.70 4.06 -8.24
CA LYS A 75 -11.51 5.22 -7.82
C LYS A 75 -11.84 5.07 -6.34
N PRO A 76 -10.86 5.27 -5.47
CA PRO A 76 -11.05 5.01 -4.05
C PRO A 76 -12.03 5.99 -3.41
N LYS A 77 -12.87 5.48 -2.52
CA LYS A 77 -13.71 6.32 -1.67
C LYS A 77 -12.91 6.98 -0.56
N PHE A 78 -11.83 6.34 -0.14
CA PHE A 78 -10.91 6.84 0.87
C PHE A 78 -9.49 6.68 0.36
N CYS A 79 -8.70 7.74 0.45
CA CYS A 79 -7.31 7.71 0.00
C CYS A 79 -6.43 8.46 1.00
N GLU A 80 -5.35 7.81 1.43
CA GLU A 80 -4.34 8.43 2.27
C GLU A 80 -2.96 8.20 1.68
N ALA A 81 -2.16 9.25 1.66
CA ALA A 81 -0.80 9.20 1.10
C ALA A 81 0.22 9.80 2.06
N THR A 82 0.03 9.61 3.36
CA THR A 82 0.95 10.07 4.38
C THR A 82 2.31 9.38 4.23
N MET A 83 3.37 10.17 4.21
CA MET A 83 4.72 9.66 4.08
C MET A 83 5.61 10.27 5.16
N VAL A 84 6.02 9.44 6.12
CA VAL A 84 6.89 9.82 7.23
C VAL A 84 8.15 8.94 7.30
N GLY A 85 8.48 8.29 6.20
CA GLY A 85 9.60 7.35 6.10
C GLY A 85 9.13 5.92 5.88
N GLY A 86 10.04 4.95 5.99
CA GLY A 86 9.75 3.56 5.71
C GLY A 86 8.69 2.92 6.61
N SER A 87 8.47 3.47 7.80
CA SER A 87 7.45 2.99 8.73
C SER A 87 6.04 3.47 8.39
N SER A 88 5.87 4.32 7.38
CA SER A 88 4.55 4.84 6.97
C SER A 88 3.55 3.72 6.72
N TYR A 89 3.98 2.65 6.11
CA TYR A 89 3.11 1.56 5.67
C TYR A 89 2.62 0.71 6.83
N VAL A 90 3.38 0.64 7.92
CA VAL A 90 2.91 0.06 9.19
C VAL A 90 1.89 1.00 9.84
N GLY A 91 2.14 2.32 9.79
CA GLY A 91 1.18 3.33 10.22
C GLY A 91 -0.13 3.27 9.45
N HIS A 92 -0.07 2.97 8.17
CA HIS A 92 -1.25 2.80 7.32
C HIS A 92 -2.16 1.65 7.79
N LEU A 93 -1.62 0.63 8.46
CA LEU A 93 -2.47 -0.42 9.04
C LEU A 93 -3.44 0.14 10.06
N LEU A 94 -3.00 1.08 10.88
CA LEU A 94 -3.88 1.73 11.85
C LEU A 94 -4.94 2.58 11.17
N THR A 95 -4.54 3.43 10.23
CA THR A 95 -5.49 4.30 9.53
C THR A 95 -6.45 3.52 8.65
N ALA A 96 -6.00 2.43 8.04
CA ALA A 96 -6.86 1.52 7.30
C ALA A 96 -7.89 0.85 8.22
N ALA A 97 -7.47 0.36 9.38
CA ALA A 97 -8.38 -0.23 10.36
C ALA A 97 -9.43 0.79 10.82
N MET A 98 -9.02 2.04 11.03
CA MET A 98 -9.94 3.13 11.39
C MET A 98 -10.95 3.40 10.27
N ALA A 99 -10.50 3.48 9.03
CA ALA A 99 -11.37 3.72 7.88
C ALA A 99 -12.37 2.58 7.67
N LEU A 100 -11.92 1.34 7.82
CA LEU A 100 -12.79 0.15 7.72
C LEU A 100 -13.82 0.13 8.84
N HIS A 101 -13.39 0.39 10.08
CA HIS A 101 -14.27 0.38 11.25
C HIS A 101 -15.33 1.47 11.17
N THR A 102 -15.00 2.64 10.63
CA THR A 102 -15.92 3.77 10.52
C THR A 102 -16.73 3.77 9.22
N GLY A 103 -16.57 2.74 8.38
CA GLY A 103 -17.36 2.62 7.15
C GLY A 103 -16.90 3.51 6.01
N GLN A 104 -15.71 4.06 6.07
CA GLN A 104 -15.16 4.89 4.99
C GLN A 104 -14.78 4.06 3.75
N CYS A 105 -14.43 2.81 3.96
CA CYS A 105 -14.16 1.85 2.90
C CYS A 105 -14.40 0.42 3.42
N GLU A 106 -14.49 -0.53 2.51
CA GLU A 106 -14.71 -1.95 2.84
C GLU A 106 -13.49 -2.81 2.55
N VAL A 107 -12.69 -2.44 1.54
CA VAL A 107 -11.46 -3.14 1.16
C VAL A 107 -10.35 -2.12 1.03
N ALA A 108 -9.40 -2.17 1.95
CA ALA A 108 -8.26 -1.27 1.99
C ALA A 108 -7.03 -1.93 1.35
N LEU A 109 -6.40 -1.22 0.42
CA LEU A 109 -5.13 -1.61 -0.18
C LEU A 109 -4.04 -0.73 0.41
N ILE A 110 -3.01 -1.36 0.97
CA ILE A 110 -1.80 -0.68 1.42
C ILE A 110 -0.68 -1.12 0.50
N CYS A 111 -0.05 -0.18 -0.18
CA CYS A 111 0.99 -0.53 -1.15
C CYS A 111 2.07 0.54 -1.23
N TYR A 112 3.27 0.11 -1.59
CA TYR A 112 4.38 1.00 -1.86
C TYR A 112 5.45 0.28 -2.69
N CYS A 113 6.39 1.04 -3.20
CA CYS A 113 7.59 0.51 -3.82
C CYS A 113 8.82 1.29 -3.35
N LEU A 114 9.84 0.56 -2.96
CA LEU A 114 11.20 1.08 -2.81
C LEU A 114 12.00 0.60 -4.01
N LEU A 115 12.56 1.54 -4.74
CA LEU A 115 13.37 1.25 -5.91
C LEU A 115 14.83 1.52 -5.55
N TYR A 116 15.62 0.44 -5.43
CA TYR A 116 17.05 0.55 -5.22
C TYR A 116 17.78 0.35 -6.53
N THR A 117 18.58 1.36 -6.92
CA THR A 117 19.63 1.15 -7.89
C THR A 117 20.85 0.61 -7.15
N SER A 118 21.80 0.05 -7.86
CA SER A 118 23.04 -0.40 -7.22
C SER A 118 23.73 0.72 -6.45
N ASP A 119 23.75 1.95 -7.01
CA ASP A 119 24.34 3.11 -6.34
C ASP A 119 23.58 3.51 -5.09
N ALA A 120 22.27 3.54 -5.16
CA ALA A 120 21.42 3.87 -4.01
C ALA A 120 21.56 2.82 -2.90
N ALA A 121 21.67 1.54 -3.25
CA ALA A 121 21.89 0.47 -2.28
C ALA A 121 23.25 0.61 -1.61
N ASP A 122 24.29 0.95 -2.37
CA ASP A 122 25.63 1.22 -1.83
C ASP A 122 25.61 2.40 -0.87
N ASP A 123 24.94 3.47 -1.23
CA ASP A 123 24.82 4.65 -0.39
C ASP A 123 24.10 4.35 0.92
N SER A 124 23.12 3.49 0.90
CA SER A 124 22.36 3.11 2.10
C SER A 124 23.19 2.29 3.08
N LEU A 125 24.27 1.67 2.63
CA LEU A 125 25.17 0.87 3.44
C LEU A 125 26.31 1.67 4.07
N ARG A 126 26.43 2.94 3.78
CA ARG A 126 27.54 3.80 4.27
C ARG A 126 27.22 4.58 5.54
#